data_8f25135f86800d85a5d33db8eaeb4081
#
_entry.id   8f25135f86800d85a5d33db8eaeb4081
#
_cell.length_a   1.000
_cell.length_b   1.000
_cell.length_c   1.000
_cell.angle_alpha   90.00
_cell.angle_beta   90.00
_cell.angle_gamma   90.00
#
_symmetry.space_group_name_H-M   'P 1'
#
loop_
_entity.id
_entity.type
_entity.pdbx_description
1 polymer ?
#
loop_
_entity_poly.entity_id
_entity_poly.type
_entity_poly.pdbx_seq_one_letter_code
_entity_poly.pdbx_strand_id
1 'polypeptide(L)'
;MISALGVDIGPLLAGAGVVGIAVGFGAQALVRDIVSGIFFLIDDAFRIGEYIDVGAAKGTVERISIRSLRLRHHLGQINTVPFGEIKTVTNYSRDWVIMKLELRVPLDTDIEKVRKLVKRVGQEMQENP
;
A
#
# COMPACT_ATOMS: atom_id res chain seq x y z
N MET A 1 14.38 -31.25 -33.84
CA MET A 1 13.26 -31.67 -34.70
C MET A 1 13.15 -30.84 -35.99
N ILE A 2 13.10 -29.52 -35.88
CA ILE A 2 13.01 -28.66 -37.07
C ILE A 2 14.25 -28.77 -37.93
N SER A 3 15.43 -28.88 -37.31
CA SER A 3 16.68 -29.10 -38.06
C SER A 3 16.68 -30.43 -38.85
N ALA A 4 15.95 -31.43 -38.39
CA ALA A 4 15.79 -32.70 -39.10
C ALA A 4 14.99 -32.58 -40.39
N LEU A 5 14.23 -31.49 -40.52
CA LEU A 5 13.46 -31.14 -41.76
C LEU A 5 14.28 -30.29 -42.76
N GLY A 6 15.58 -30.09 -42.50
CA GLY A 6 16.47 -29.30 -43.33
C GLY A 6 16.40 -27.80 -43.08
N VAL A 7 15.71 -27.34 -42.05
CA VAL A 7 15.62 -25.92 -41.65
C VAL A 7 16.68 -25.61 -40.63
N ASP A 8 17.47 -24.56 -40.87
CA ASP A 8 18.44 -24.07 -39.90
C ASP A 8 17.72 -23.37 -38.73
N ILE A 9 17.81 -23.90 -37.53
CA ILE A 9 17.15 -23.37 -36.31
C ILE A 9 17.97 -22.28 -35.61
N GLY A 10 19.25 -22.10 -35.97
CA GLY A 10 20.10 -21.09 -35.34
C GLY A 10 19.52 -19.66 -35.39
N PRO A 11 19.22 -19.15 -36.60
CA PRO A 11 18.59 -17.83 -36.75
C PRO A 11 17.23 -17.71 -36.06
N LEU A 12 16.43 -18.78 -36.06
CA LEU A 12 15.13 -18.81 -35.39
C LEU A 12 15.29 -18.71 -33.86
N LEU A 13 16.26 -19.44 -33.29
CA LEU A 13 16.57 -19.37 -31.85
C LEU A 13 17.09 -18.01 -31.44
N ALA A 14 17.96 -17.40 -32.26
CA ALA A 14 18.47 -16.04 -32.03
C ALA A 14 17.36 -15.01 -32.05
N GLY A 15 16.46 -15.08 -33.03
CA GLY A 15 15.30 -14.20 -33.14
C GLY A 15 14.34 -14.36 -31.98
N ALA A 16 14.03 -15.60 -31.60
CA ALA A 16 13.18 -15.90 -30.44
C ALA A 16 13.81 -15.39 -29.13
N GLY A 17 15.12 -15.50 -28.98
CA GLY A 17 15.85 -14.96 -27.83
C GLY A 17 15.74 -13.45 -27.70
N VAL A 18 15.91 -12.72 -28.80
CA VAL A 18 15.77 -11.26 -28.84
C VAL A 18 14.35 -10.84 -28.47
N VAL A 19 13.35 -11.49 -29.05
CA VAL A 19 11.94 -11.24 -28.74
C VAL A 19 11.65 -11.53 -27.27
N GLY A 20 12.16 -12.63 -26.74
CA GLY A 20 12.01 -13.01 -25.33
C GLY A 20 12.59 -11.95 -24.39
N ILE A 21 13.76 -11.41 -24.67
CA ILE A 21 14.38 -10.33 -23.89
C ILE A 21 13.52 -9.08 -23.96
N ALA A 22 13.05 -8.69 -25.14
CA ALA A 22 12.22 -7.51 -25.31
C ALA A 22 10.89 -7.62 -24.55
N VAL A 23 10.24 -8.76 -24.60
CA VAL A 23 9.02 -9.03 -23.82
C VAL A 23 9.30 -9.03 -22.32
N GLY A 24 10.43 -9.61 -21.89
CA GLY A 24 10.86 -9.61 -20.49
C GLY A 24 11.06 -8.20 -19.94
N PHE A 25 11.75 -7.36 -20.65
CA PHE A 25 11.91 -5.96 -20.23
C PHE A 25 10.59 -5.19 -20.23
N GLY A 26 9.72 -5.43 -21.23
CA GLY A 26 8.40 -4.80 -21.31
C GLY A 26 7.46 -5.23 -20.17
N ALA A 27 7.57 -6.47 -19.70
CA ALA A 27 6.74 -7.01 -18.63
C ALA A 27 7.36 -6.86 -17.24
N GLN A 28 8.55 -6.29 -17.12
CA GLN A 28 9.29 -6.22 -15.86
C GLN A 28 8.50 -5.55 -14.74
N ALA A 29 7.83 -4.45 -15.01
CA ALA A 29 7.01 -3.74 -14.04
C ALA A 29 5.84 -4.59 -13.55
N LEU A 30 5.18 -5.31 -14.46
CA LEU A 30 4.06 -6.18 -14.13
C LEU A 30 4.50 -7.34 -13.21
N VAL A 31 5.62 -7.97 -13.51
CA VAL A 31 6.18 -9.06 -12.69
C VAL A 31 6.55 -8.54 -11.31
N ARG A 32 7.16 -7.36 -11.23
CA ARG A 32 7.51 -6.72 -9.95
C ARG A 32 6.26 -6.47 -9.11
N ASP A 33 5.20 -5.93 -9.71
CA ASP A 33 3.96 -5.64 -9.02
C ASP A 33 3.32 -6.90 -8.45
N ILE A 34 3.26 -7.98 -9.24
CA ILE A 34 2.67 -9.25 -8.83
C ILE A 34 3.46 -9.87 -7.68
N VAL A 35 4.78 -9.95 -7.82
CA VAL A 35 5.67 -10.52 -6.79
C VAL A 35 5.58 -9.72 -5.49
N SER A 36 5.62 -8.39 -5.57
CA SER A 36 5.48 -7.53 -4.41
C SER A 36 4.13 -7.71 -3.73
N GLY A 37 3.06 -7.83 -4.51
CA GLY A 37 1.71 -8.07 -3.99
C GLY A 37 1.61 -9.39 -3.23
N ILE A 38 2.21 -10.45 -3.75
CA ILE A 38 2.25 -11.74 -3.09
C ILE A 38 2.96 -11.63 -1.74
N PHE A 39 4.10 -10.95 -1.67
CA PHE A 39 4.84 -10.76 -0.43
C PHE A 39 4.03 -9.96 0.60
N PHE A 40 3.36 -8.89 0.18
CA PHE A 40 2.51 -8.12 1.09
C PHE A 40 1.36 -8.95 1.66
N LEU A 41 0.79 -9.86 0.88
CA LEU A 41 -0.28 -10.75 1.33
C LEU A 41 0.25 -11.83 2.28
N ILE A 42 1.42 -12.41 1.99
CA ILE A 42 2.07 -13.40 2.86
C ILE A 42 2.44 -12.78 4.20
N ASP A 43 3.01 -11.57 4.19
CA ASP A 43 3.42 -10.85 5.38
C ASP A 43 2.22 -10.26 6.14
N ASP A 44 1.02 -10.33 5.57
CA ASP A 44 -0.21 -9.78 6.15
C ASP A 44 -0.05 -8.31 6.54
N ALA A 45 0.55 -7.52 5.64
CA ALA A 45 0.86 -6.11 5.90
C ALA A 45 -0.40 -5.26 6.04
N PHE A 46 -1.47 -5.61 5.32
CA PHE A 46 -2.74 -4.91 5.35
C PHE A 46 -3.88 -5.83 4.92
N ARG A 47 -5.10 -5.46 5.30
CA ARG A 47 -6.33 -6.15 4.93
C ARG A 47 -7.36 -5.14 4.43
N ILE A 48 -8.38 -5.62 3.72
CA ILE A 48 -9.51 -4.79 3.28
C ILE A 48 -10.19 -4.17 4.49
N GLY A 49 -10.43 -2.85 4.42
CA GLY A 49 -11.04 -2.08 5.51
C GLY A 49 -10.05 -1.40 6.44
N GLU A 50 -8.76 -1.73 6.38
CA GLU A 50 -7.74 -1.10 7.19
C GLU A 50 -7.26 0.22 6.57
N TYR A 51 -6.91 1.19 7.42
CA TYR A 51 -6.35 2.47 6.98
C TYR A 51 -4.83 2.38 6.95
N ILE A 52 -4.24 2.58 5.78
CA ILE A 52 -2.80 2.46 5.58
C ILE A 52 -2.23 3.66 4.82
N ASP A 53 -0.93 3.85 4.97
CA ASP A 53 -0.12 4.81 4.20
C ASP A 53 0.99 4.04 3.49
N VAL A 54 1.01 4.14 2.19
CA VAL A 54 2.02 3.45 1.34
C VAL A 54 3.08 4.40 0.80
N GLY A 55 3.13 5.62 1.31
CA GLY A 55 4.06 6.65 0.87
C GLY A 55 3.53 7.48 -0.29
N ALA A 56 3.12 6.85 -1.37
CA ALA A 56 2.55 7.52 -2.54
C ALA A 56 1.09 7.96 -2.30
N ALA A 57 0.36 7.22 -1.47
CA ALA A 57 -1.03 7.50 -1.13
C ALA A 57 -1.37 6.94 0.24
N LYS A 58 -2.43 7.42 0.83
CA LYS A 58 -2.96 6.90 2.09
C LYS A 58 -4.48 6.84 2.05
N GLY A 59 -5.03 5.90 2.76
CA GLY A 59 -6.48 5.71 2.81
C GLY A 59 -6.87 4.33 3.31
N THR A 60 -8.16 4.07 3.27
CA THR A 60 -8.72 2.76 3.62
C THR A 60 -8.59 1.82 2.45
N VAL A 61 -8.13 0.62 2.71
CA VAL A 61 -8.04 -0.44 1.69
C VAL A 61 -9.44 -0.84 1.27
N GLU A 62 -9.80 -0.51 0.04
CA GLU A 62 -11.11 -0.82 -0.53
C GLU A 62 -11.08 -2.12 -1.31
N ARG A 63 -10.01 -2.35 -2.07
CA ARG A 63 -9.86 -3.52 -2.92
C ARG A 63 -8.39 -3.87 -3.12
N ILE A 64 -8.11 -5.16 -3.16
CA ILE A 64 -6.79 -5.70 -3.49
C ILE A 64 -6.94 -6.44 -4.83
N SER A 65 -6.19 -6.00 -5.83
CA SER A 65 -6.13 -6.62 -7.16
C SER A 65 -4.83 -7.41 -7.31
N ILE A 66 -4.66 -8.10 -8.43
CA ILE A 66 -3.50 -8.97 -8.65
C ILE A 66 -2.17 -8.21 -8.66
N ARG A 67 -2.15 -6.95 -9.11
CA ARG A 67 -0.94 -6.14 -9.20
C ARG A 67 -1.04 -4.78 -8.54
N SER A 68 -2.20 -4.41 -8.00
CA SER A 68 -2.44 -3.08 -7.45
C SER A 68 -3.35 -3.10 -6.25
N LEU A 69 -3.32 -2.02 -5.51
CA LEU A 69 -4.07 -1.78 -4.31
C LEU A 69 -4.92 -0.53 -4.51
N ARG A 70 -6.20 -0.60 -4.15
CA ARG A 70 -7.09 0.55 -4.21
C ARG A 70 -7.31 1.10 -2.81
N LEU A 71 -6.96 2.38 -2.62
CA LEU A 71 -7.12 3.10 -1.37
C LEU A 71 -8.15 4.21 -1.53
N ARG A 72 -9.08 4.28 -0.60
CA ARG A 72 -10.04 5.39 -0.52
C ARG A 72 -9.62 6.37 0.57
N HIS A 73 -9.29 7.58 0.17
CA HIS A 73 -8.95 8.66 1.09
C HIS A 73 -10.22 9.14 1.82
N HIS A 74 -10.06 9.68 3.02
CA HIS A 74 -11.18 10.20 3.82
C HIS A 74 -11.95 11.33 3.11
N LEU A 75 -11.32 12.02 2.16
CA LEU A 75 -11.98 13.03 1.33
C LEU A 75 -12.72 12.45 0.12
N GLY A 76 -12.78 11.12 -0.01
CA GLY A 76 -13.51 10.43 -1.06
C GLY A 76 -12.69 10.09 -2.30
N GLN A 77 -11.46 10.53 -2.40
CA GLN A 77 -10.57 10.21 -3.53
C GLN A 77 -10.18 8.73 -3.51
N ILE A 78 -10.13 8.12 -4.68
CA ILE A 78 -9.67 6.74 -4.84
C ILE A 78 -8.29 6.77 -5.50
N ASN A 79 -7.32 6.16 -4.86
CA ASN A 79 -5.97 6.03 -5.38
C ASN A 79 -5.70 4.55 -5.68
N THR A 80 -5.27 4.26 -6.91
CA THR A 80 -4.83 2.93 -7.30
C THR A 80 -3.30 2.93 -7.36
N VAL A 81 -2.67 2.13 -6.51
CA VAL A 81 -1.22 2.09 -6.36
C VAL A 81 -0.71 0.70 -6.77
N PRO A 82 0.16 0.58 -7.79
CA PRO A 82 0.80 -0.68 -8.12
C PRO A 82 1.68 -1.16 -6.95
N PHE A 83 1.67 -2.45 -6.67
CA PHE A 83 2.45 -3.01 -5.56
C PHE A 83 3.95 -2.78 -5.68
N GLY A 84 4.47 -2.75 -6.90
CA GLY A 84 5.90 -2.50 -7.14
C GLY A 84 6.38 -1.10 -6.77
N GLU A 85 5.49 -0.14 -6.65
CA GLU A 85 5.80 1.23 -6.23
C GLU A 85 5.71 1.43 -4.72
N ILE A 86 5.22 0.44 -3.98
CA ILE A 86 5.10 0.50 -2.54
C ILE A 86 6.43 0.08 -1.91
N LYS A 87 7.10 1.01 -1.25
CA LYS A 87 8.35 0.74 -0.54
C LYS A 87 8.10 0.43 0.93
N THR A 88 7.19 1.14 1.54
CA THR A 88 6.88 1.02 2.97
C THR A 88 5.38 1.08 3.16
N VAL A 89 4.85 0.23 4.03
CA VAL A 89 3.44 0.24 4.43
C VAL A 89 3.36 0.61 5.90
N THR A 90 2.66 1.70 6.21
CA THR A 90 2.33 2.08 7.58
C THR A 90 0.86 1.77 7.81
N ASN A 91 0.55 0.86 8.72
CA ASN A 91 -0.81 0.44 9.03
C ASN A 91 -1.28 1.10 10.31
N TYR A 92 -2.27 2.00 10.20
CA TYR A 92 -2.82 2.75 11.33
C TYR A 92 -3.95 2.01 12.04
N SER A 93 -4.44 0.91 11.45
CA SER A 93 -5.57 0.14 12.02
C SER A 93 -5.12 -1.02 12.89
N ARG A 94 -3.83 -1.29 12.94
CA ARG A 94 -3.25 -2.34 13.79
C ARG A 94 -2.53 -1.73 14.97
N ASP A 95 -2.59 -2.43 16.09
CA ASP A 95 -2.01 -2.04 17.36
C ASP A 95 -2.55 -0.68 17.83
N TRP A 96 -1.73 0.12 18.46
CA TRP A 96 -2.13 1.41 18.98
C TRP A 96 -1.43 2.55 18.23
N VAL A 97 -2.17 3.64 18.07
CA VAL A 97 -1.65 4.84 17.39
C VAL A 97 -1.72 6.01 18.38
N ILE A 98 -0.60 6.73 18.49
CA ILE A 98 -0.56 7.94 19.30
C ILE A 98 -1.18 9.09 18.52
N MET A 99 -2.31 9.58 19.01
CA MET A 99 -2.96 10.74 18.42
C MET A 99 -2.47 12.00 19.14
N LYS A 100 -1.82 12.88 18.39
CA LYS A 100 -1.43 14.20 18.90
C LYS A 100 -2.54 15.19 18.61
N LEU A 101 -3.18 15.65 19.65
CA LEU A 101 -4.19 16.69 19.56
C LEU A 101 -3.55 18.04 19.88
N GLU A 102 -3.58 18.94 18.92
CA GLU A 102 -3.21 20.32 19.12
C GLU A 102 -4.46 21.14 19.40
N LEU A 103 -4.59 21.56 20.65
CA LEU A 103 -5.71 22.40 21.08
C LEU A 103 -5.23 23.85 21.19
N ARG A 104 -5.86 24.73 20.43
CA ARG A 104 -5.64 26.18 20.56
C ARG A 104 -6.61 26.72 21.58
N VAL A 105 -6.06 27.25 22.65
CA VAL A 105 -6.85 27.80 23.78
C VAL A 105 -6.56 29.29 23.90
N PRO A 106 -7.57 30.15 24.14
CA PRO A 106 -7.34 31.55 24.43
C PRO A 106 -6.38 31.75 25.62
N LEU A 107 -5.54 32.80 25.55
CA LEU A 107 -4.50 33.08 26.56
C LEU A 107 -5.05 33.32 27.95
N ASP A 108 -6.30 33.77 28.07
CA ASP A 108 -6.98 34.00 29.33
C ASP A 108 -7.72 32.79 29.90
N THR A 109 -7.62 31.63 29.23
CA THR A 109 -8.22 30.37 29.70
C THR A 109 -7.27 29.68 30.68
N ASP A 110 -7.84 29.16 31.78
CA ASP A 110 -7.08 28.38 32.75
C ASP A 110 -6.62 27.05 32.15
N ILE A 111 -5.31 26.94 31.95
CA ILE A 111 -4.68 25.77 31.33
C ILE A 111 -4.92 24.49 32.17
N GLU A 112 -4.97 24.61 33.48
CA GLU A 112 -5.23 23.47 34.37
C GLU A 112 -6.64 22.91 34.20
N LYS A 113 -7.64 23.79 34.05
CA LYS A 113 -9.02 23.35 33.78
C LYS A 113 -9.13 22.62 32.45
N VAL A 114 -8.50 23.15 31.41
CA VAL A 114 -8.47 22.51 30.08
C VAL A 114 -7.78 21.17 30.16
N ARG A 115 -6.65 21.06 30.84
CA ARG A 115 -5.92 19.81 31.04
C ARG A 115 -6.78 18.76 31.77
N LYS A 116 -7.47 19.14 32.83
CA LYS A 116 -8.38 18.26 33.56
C LYS A 116 -9.54 17.79 32.69
N LEU A 117 -10.12 18.71 31.92
CA LEU A 117 -11.23 18.40 31.02
C LEU A 117 -10.82 17.41 29.94
N VAL A 118 -9.69 17.62 29.27
CA VAL A 118 -9.15 16.71 28.26
C VAL A 118 -8.85 15.36 28.85
N LYS A 119 -8.27 15.31 30.04
CA LYS A 119 -7.97 14.06 30.74
C LYS A 119 -9.23 13.29 31.08
N ARG A 120 -10.28 13.97 31.55
CA ARG A 120 -11.60 13.38 31.84
C ARG A 120 -12.23 12.80 30.56
N VAL A 121 -12.26 13.57 29.47
CA VAL A 121 -12.79 13.11 28.19
C VAL A 121 -12.03 11.90 27.67
N GLY A 122 -10.70 11.91 27.79
CA GLY A 122 -9.87 10.77 27.41
C GLY A 122 -10.19 9.51 28.21
N GLN A 123 -10.42 9.63 29.51
CA GLN A 123 -10.82 8.51 30.38
C GLN A 123 -12.22 7.98 30.02
N GLU A 124 -13.17 8.88 29.77
CA GLU A 124 -14.52 8.49 29.32
C GLU A 124 -14.49 7.73 28.00
N MET A 125 -13.63 8.14 27.08
CA MET A 125 -13.45 7.44 25.80
C MET A 125 -12.84 6.04 25.97
N GLN A 126 -12.01 5.82 26.97
CA GLN A 126 -11.46 4.49 27.28
C GLN A 126 -12.48 3.57 27.93
N GLU A 127 -13.39 4.11 28.73
CA GLU A 127 -14.43 3.33 29.41
C GLU A 127 -15.59 2.96 28.48
N ASN A 128 -15.81 3.72 27.39
CA ASN A 128 -16.80 3.45 26.37
C ASN A 128 -16.09 2.96 25.10
N PRO A 129 -16.05 1.64 24.83
CA PRO A 129 -15.50 1.10 23.61
C PRO A 129 -16.36 1.38 22.37
#